data_c6b59c79f5f68c5b6377a56e87dca581
#
_entry.id   c6b59c79f5f68c5b6377a56e87dca581
#
_cell.length_a   1.000
_cell.length_b   1.000
_cell.length_c   1.000
_cell.angle_alpha   90.00
_cell.angle_beta   90.00
_cell.angle_gamma   90.00
#
_symmetry.space_group_name_H-M   'P 1'
#
loop_
_entity.id
_entity.type
_entity.pdbx_description
1 polymer ?
#
loop_
_entity_poly.entity_id
_entity_poly.type
_entity_poly.pdbx_seq_one_letter_code
_entity_poly.pdbx_strand_id
1 'polypeptide(L)'
;MAEKQFVDIHSHILPGVDDGSSSMEETMEMLRIAGSEGITTMIATPHYAAGSKNMDMEQLVGIKNKVQETAKELGLNLDILLGNEIYYSESVLEDVLSEKVMTLADSHYVLIEFGVREHFKTIYHGLQEFVLAGYAPVLAHVERYQCLIKREDLMEELIKLGSYIQMNSFSLCGGFWNTEAAYHRKLVNKGLIHLIGTDCHDAKRRPPCIESAYKAVRKHMSDIQIQQIFVEHPRKILENKYI
;
A
#
# COMPACT_ATOMS: atom_id res chain seq x y z
N MET A 1 -20.82 -11.64 13.88
CA MET A 1 -19.42 -11.31 13.59
C MET A 1 -19.40 -9.84 13.26
N ALA A 2 -18.53 -9.03 13.85
CA ALA A 2 -18.42 -7.62 13.47
C ALA A 2 -18.13 -7.55 11.96
N GLU A 3 -18.75 -6.59 11.30
CA GLU A 3 -18.56 -6.32 9.88
C GLU A 3 -17.07 -5.99 9.66
N LYS A 4 -16.42 -6.64 8.72
CA LYS A 4 -15.01 -6.38 8.43
C LYS A 4 -14.89 -5.01 7.81
N GLN A 5 -13.98 -4.21 8.30
CA GLN A 5 -13.72 -2.85 7.84
C GLN A 5 -12.22 -2.73 7.53
N PHE A 6 -11.83 -3.24 6.36
CA PHE A 6 -10.44 -3.13 5.92
C PHE A 6 -10.15 -1.76 5.33
N VAL A 7 -8.92 -1.32 5.53
CA VAL A 7 -8.35 -0.14 4.87
C VAL A 7 -7.24 -0.62 3.94
N ASP A 8 -7.39 -0.34 2.66
CA ASP A 8 -6.36 -0.59 1.66
C ASP A 8 -5.51 0.65 1.47
N ILE A 9 -4.21 0.55 1.78
CA ILE A 9 -3.29 1.69 1.78
C ILE A 9 -2.48 1.82 0.48
N HIS A 10 -2.68 0.91 -0.48
CA HIS A 10 -1.92 0.87 -1.72
C HIS A 10 -2.80 0.34 -2.86
N SER A 11 -3.22 1.21 -3.78
CA SER A 11 -4.10 0.87 -4.89
C SER A 11 -3.93 1.78 -6.09
N HIS A 12 -4.03 1.22 -7.32
CA HIS A 12 -4.02 1.94 -8.59
C HIS A 12 -5.42 1.98 -9.20
N ILE A 13 -6.38 2.46 -8.40
CA ILE A 13 -7.82 2.41 -8.75
C ILE A 13 -8.28 3.59 -9.62
N LEU A 14 -7.45 4.65 -9.77
CA LEU A 14 -7.82 5.84 -10.53
C LEU A 14 -7.74 5.57 -12.03
N PRO A 15 -8.83 5.79 -12.79
CA PRO A 15 -8.89 5.44 -14.20
C PRO A 15 -7.96 6.30 -15.07
N GLY A 16 -7.09 5.66 -15.86
CA GLY A 16 -6.24 6.31 -16.86
C GLY A 16 -5.16 7.23 -16.31
N VAL A 17 -4.77 7.03 -15.05
CA VAL A 17 -3.72 7.84 -14.38
C VAL A 17 -2.33 7.24 -14.57
N ASP A 18 -2.22 5.95 -14.37
CA ASP A 18 -0.97 5.17 -14.45
C ASP A 18 -1.23 3.82 -15.16
N ASP A 19 -0.47 2.77 -14.79
CA ASP A 19 -0.64 1.40 -15.30
C ASP A 19 -1.72 0.59 -14.55
N GLY A 20 -2.48 1.24 -13.67
CA GLY A 20 -3.64 0.67 -13.00
C GLY A 20 -4.90 0.65 -13.85
N SER A 21 -6.04 0.97 -13.26
CA SER A 21 -7.33 0.98 -13.95
C SER A 21 -7.29 1.78 -15.25
N SER A 22 -7.67 1.16 -16.35
CA SER A 22 -7.62 1.77 -17.70
C SER A 22 -8.83 2.65 -18.01
N SER A 23 -9.95 2.48 -17.31
CA SER A 23 -11.20 3.20 -17.55
C SER A 23 -12.10 3.24 -16.32
N MET A 24 -13.10 4.13 -16.35
CA MET A 24 -14.09 4.21 -15.27
C MET A 24 -14.90 2.91 -15.14
N GLU A 25 -15.17 2.21 -16.24
CA GLU A 25 -15.86 0.92 -16.23
C GLU A 25 -15.04 -0.12 -15.46
N GLU A 26 -13.73 -0.18 -15.67
CA GLU A 26 -12.84 -1.07 -14.93
C GLU A 26 -12.74 -0.66 -13.46
N THR A 27 -12.62 0.64 -13.16
CA THR A 27 -12.70 1.16 -11.79
C THR A 27 -13.99 0.73 -11.10
N MET A 28 -15.15 0.80 -11.78
CA MET A 28 -16.42 0.34 -11.22
C MET A 28 -16.41 -1.14 -10.84
N GLU A 29 -15.80 -1.98 -11.67
CA GLU A 29 -15.64 -3.41 -11.36
C GLU A 29 -14.72 -3.60 -10.15
N MET A 30 -13.59 -2.88 -10.09
CA MET A 30 -12.66 -2.91 -8.95
C MET A 30 -13.34 -2.44 -7.66
N LEU A 31 -14.13 -1.36 -7.70
CA LEU A 31 -14.90 -0.87 -6.54
C LEU A 31 -15.89 -1.91 -6.00
N ARG A 32 -16.60 -2.61 -6.89
CA ARG A 32 -17.52 -3.70 -6.48
C ARG A 32 -16.76 -4.85 -5.81
N ILE A 33 -15.60 -5.23 -6.35
CA ILE A 33 -14.75 -6.25 -5.75
C ILE A 33 -14.30 -5.78 -4.36
N ALA A 34 -13.73 -4.56 -4.25
CA ALA A 34 -13.27 -4.00 -2.99
C ALA A 34 -14.38 -4.01 -1.91
N GLY A 35 -15.57 -3.54 -2.25
CA GLY A 35 -16.72 -3.58 -1.34
C GLY A 35 -17.10 -5.01 -0.92
N SER A 36 -17.09 -5.97 -1.84
CA SER A 36 -17.38 -7.38 -1.54
C SER A 36 -16.32 -8.04 -0.66
N GLU A 37 -15.07 -7.59 -0.73
CA GLU A 37 -13.95 -8.02 0.10
C GLU A 37 -13.98 -7.41 1.52
N GLY A 38 -14.87 -6.42 1.77
CA GLY A 38 -15.01 -5.73 3.05
C GLY A 38 -14.03 -4.56 3.23
N ILE A 39 -13.51 -4.02 2.13
CA ILE A 39 -12.73 -2.78 2.14
C ILE A 39 -13.70 -1.62 2.28
N THR A 40 -13.48 -0.75 3.26
CA THR A 40 -14.29 0.43 3.54
C THR A 40 -13.55 1.75 3.27
N THR A 41 -12.24 1.67 3.11
CA THR A 41 -11.41 2.83 2.75
C THR A 41 -10.29 2.35 1.83
N MET A 42 -10.05 3.07 0.73
CA MET A 42 -8.92 2.87 -0.17
C MET A 42 -8.13 4.15 -0.31
N ILE A 43 -6.83 4.08 -0.15
CA ILE A 43 -5.92 5.15 -0.55
C ILE A 43 -5.49 4.85 -1.98
N ALA A 44 -5.93 5.67 -2.92
CA ALA A 44 -5.42 5.63 -4.28
C ALA A 44 -4.01 6.21 -4.30
N THR A 45 -3.06 5.41 -4.75
CA THR A 45 -1.62 5.72 -4.72
C THR A 45 -1.01 5.66 -6.12
N PRO A 46 -1.48 6.51 -7.07
CA PRO A 46 -0.90 6.50 -8.40
C PRO A 46 0.61 6.74 -8.33
N HIS A 47 1.34 6.14 -9.29
CA HIS A 47 2.78 6.29 -9.38
C HIS A 47 3.20 7.76 -9.50
N TYR A 48 4.28 8.09 -8.81
CA TYR A 48 4.99 9.36 -8.95
C TYR A 48 6.49 9.12 -9.11
N ALA A 49 7.10 9.72 -10.13
CA ALA A 49 8.55 9.69 -10.31
C ALA A 49 9.06 11.11 -10.63
N ALA A 50 10.02 11.60 -9.85
CA ALA A 50 10.59 12.93 -10.07
C ALA A 50 11.16 13.07 -11.48
N GLY A 51 10.89 14.21 -12.11
CA GLY A 51 11.32 14.49 -13.48
C GLY A 51 10.53 13.76 -14.60
N SER A 52 9.56 12.93 -14.23
CA SER A 52 8.67 12.26 -15.19
C SER A 52 7.40 13.06 -15.45
N LYS A 53 6.62 12.62 -16.44
CA LYS A 53 5.30 13.23 -16.73
C LYS A 53 4.28 12.65 -15.74
N ASN A 54 4.24 13.21 -14.55
CA ASN A 54 3.21 12.88 -13.57
C ASN A 54 1.92 13.67 -13.86
N MET A 55 0.78 13.12 -13.41
CA MET A 55 -0.46 13.87 -13.39
C MET A 55 -0.42 14.88 -12.23
N ASP A 56 -0.91 16.10 -12.44
CA ASP A 56 -0.92 17.12 -11.39
C ASP A 56 -1.98 16.81 -10.30
N MET A 57 -1.76 17.38 -9.11
CA MET A 57 -2.58 17.10 -7.94
C MET A 57 -4.05 17.50 -8.12
N GLU A 58 -4.33 18.61 -8.81
CA GLU A 58 -5.70 19.09 -9.04
C GLU A 58 -6.47 18.11 -9.94
N GLN A 59 -5.82 17.57 -10.97
CA GLN A 59 -6.38 16.55 -11.85
C GLN A 59 -6.65 15.26 -11.06
N LEU A 60 -5.68 14.81 -10.22
CA LEU A 60 -5.85 13.62 -9.35
C LEU A 60 -7.05 13.78 -8.40
N VAL A 61 -7.19 14.94 -7.76
CA VAL A 61 -8.34 15.26 -6.89
C VAL A 61 -9.65 15.21 -7.69
N GLY A 62 -9.68 15.77 -8.91
CA GLY A 62 -10.84 15.73 -9.78
C GLY A 62 -11.26 14.30 -10.16
N ILE A 63 -10.30 13.44 -10.50
CA ILE A 63 -10.55 12.03 -10.84
C ILE A 63 -11.02 11.26 -9.59
N LYS A 64 -10.32 11.41 -8.45
CA LYS A 64 -10.71 10.78 -7.19
C LYS A 64 -12.15 11.14 -6.79
N ASN A 65 -12.56 12.41 -6.95
CA ASN A 65 -13.92 12.82 -6.63
C ASN A 65 -14.96 12.10 -7.51
N LYS A 66 -14.68 11.91 -8.80
CA LYS A 66 -15.54 11.12 -9.71
C LYS A 66 -15.61 9.64 -9.27
N VAL A 67 -14.48 9.05 -8.88
CA VAL A 67 -14.44 7.68 -8.36
C VAL A 67 -15.25 7.57 -7.07
N GLN A 68 -15.15 8.55 -6.17
CA GLN A 68 -15.92 8.59 -4.93
C GLN A 68 -17.43 8.73 -5.18
N GLU A 69 -17.84 9.55 -6.14
CA GLU A 69 -19.25 9.67 -6.57
C GLU A 69 -19.74 8.35 -7.14
N THR A 70 -18.97 7.74 -8.01
CA THR A 70 -19.27 6.40 -8.58
C THR A 70 -19.44 5.34 -7.49
N ALA A 71 -18.57 5.32 -6.47
CA ALA A 71 -18.72 4.38 -5.35
C ALA A 71 -20.07 4.59 -4.61
N LYS A 72 -20.49 5.85 -4.40
CA LYS A 72 -21.78 6.18 -3.81
C LYS A 72 -22.96 5.76 -4.69
N GLU A 73 -22.90 6.01 -6.01
CA GLU A 73 -23.93 5.58 -6.97
C GLU A 73 -24.09 4.07 -7.02
N LEU A 74 -23.00 3.33 -6.80
CA LEU A 74 -23.02 1.87 -6.68
C LEU A 74 -23.56 1.38 -5.31
N GLY A 75 -23.89 2.29 -4.39
CA GLY A 75 -24.36 1.96 -3.05
C GLY A 75 -23.28 1.36 -2.14
N LEU A 76 -21.99 1.61 -2.44
CA LEU A 76 -20.87 1.09 -1.67
C LEU A 76 -20.53 2.03 -0.51
N ASN A 77 -20.34 1.46 0.68
CA ASN A 77 -19.78 2.18 1.83
C ASN A 77 -18.24 2.13 1.74
N LEU A 78 -17.67 2.92 0.82
CA LEU A 78 -16.26 2.91 0.49
C LEU A 78 -15.76 4.34 0.30
N ASP A 79 -14.83 4.75 1.15
CA ASP A 79 -14.17 6.04 1.05
C ASP A 79 -12.88 5.94 0.21
N ILE A 80 -12.69 6.88 -0.71
CA ILE A 80 -11.50 6.99 -1.55
C ILE A 80 -10.68 8.20 -1.11
N LEU A 81 -9.46 7.93 -0.67
CA LEU A 81 -8.47 8.93 -0.29
C LEU A 81 -7.34 8.95 -1.32
N LEU A 82 -6.43 9.91 -1.20
CA LEU A 82 -5.27 10.05 -2.09
C LEU A 82 -3.95 9.86 -1.35
N GLY A 83 -2.98 9.46 -2.10
CA GLY A 83 -1.56 9.43 -1.82
C GLY A 83 -0.81 9.24 -3.13
N ASN A 84 0.48 8.98 -3.07
CA ASN A 84 1.27 8.50 -4.20
C ASN A 84 2.11 7.29 -3.81
N GLU A 85 2.30 6.36 -4.72
CA GLU A 85 3.42 5.45 -4.70
C GLU A 85 4.61 6.15 -5.34
N ILE A 86 5.59 6.51 -4.50
CA ILE A 86 6.70 7.37 -4.89
C ILE A 86 7.88 6.49 -5.31
N TYR A 87 8.24 6.52 -6.60
CA TYR A 87 9.45 5.89 -7.08
C TYR A 87 10.68 6.70 -6.63
N TYR A 88 11.52 6.06 -5.82
CA TYR A 88 12.67 6.73 -5.21
C TYR A 88 13.69 7.20 -6.25
N SER A 89 14.12 8.42 -6.08
CA SER A 89 15.31 9.03 -6.69
C SER A 89 15.89 10.05 -5.71
N GLU A 90 17.16 10.41 -5.87
CA GLU A 90 17.84 11.37 -4.97
C GLU A 90 17.15 12.75 -4.90
N SER A 91 16.36 13.11 -5.92
CA SER A 91 15.63 14.39 -5.97
C SER A 91 14.21 14.33 -5.46
N VAL A 92 13.64 13.13 -5.23
CA VAL A 92 12.19 13.02 -4.95
C VAL A 92 11.78 13.56 -3.58
N LEU A 93 12.68 13.57 -2.61
CA LEU A 93 12.41 14.17 -1.31
C LEU A 93 12.12 15.69 -1.43
N GLU A 94 12.82 16.39 -2.32
CA GLU A 94 12.56 17.82 -2.58
C GLU A 94 11.14 18.05 -3.12
N ASP A 95 10.66 17.16 -3.99
CA ASP A 95 9.29 17.23 -4.50
C ASP A 95 8.25 16.98 -3.39
N VAL A 96 8.52 16.08 -2.44
CA VAL A 96 7.66 15.86 -1.27
C VAL A 96 7.67 17.08 -0.35
N LEU A 97 8.84 17.64 -0.04
CA LEU A 97 8.99 18.83 0.82
C LEU A 97 8.35 20.09 0.20
N SER A 98 8.30 20.17 -1.13
CA SER A 98 7.64 21.26 -1.86
C SER A 98 6.17 20.98 -2.17
N GLU A 99 5.57 19.96 -1.54
CA GLU A 99 4.15 19.58 -1.67
C GLU A 99 3.71 19.32 -3.12
N LYS A 100 4.61 18.84 -3.99
CA LYS A 100 4.28 18.38 -5.34
C LYS A 100 3.78 16.93 -5.38
N VAL A 101 3.96 16.21 -4.28
CA VAL A 101 3.67 14.78 -4.12
C VAL A 101 2.75 14.60 -2.94
N MET A 102 1.73 13.77 -3.08
CA MET A 102 0.78 13.49 -2.00
C MET A 102 1.34 12.43 -1.06
N THR A 103 1.27 12.69 0.24
CA THR A 103 1.48 11.69 1.28
C THR A 103 0.25 10.79 1.41
N LEU A 104 0.35 9.66 2.11
CA LEU A 104 -0.79 8.76 2.31
C LEU A 104 -1.89 9.45 3.14
N ALA A 105 -3.03 9.76 2.51
CA ALA A 105 -4.20 10.38 3.15
C ALA A 105 -3.87 11.66 3.94
N ASP A 106 -3.02 12.54 3.39
CA ASP A 106 -2.55 13.80 4.00
C ASP A 106 -1.88 13.60 5.39
N SER A 107 -1.33 12.43 5.65
CA SER A 107 -0.61 12.10 6.88
C SER A 107 0.90 12.33 6.72
N HIS A 108 1.70 12.07 7.78
CA HIS A 108 3.15 12.06 7.68
C HIS A 108 3.72 10.78 7.01
N TYR A 109 2.88 9.84 6.60
CA TYR A 109 3.30 8.61 5.95
C TYR A 109 3.48 8.81 4.44
N VAL A 110 4.58 8.27 3.90
CA VAL A 110 4.90 8.26 2.47
C VAL A 110 5.16 6.83 1.99
N LEU A 111 4.53 6.42 0.91
CA LEU A 111 4.73 5.10 0.31
C LEU A 111 5.85 5.18 -0.72
N ILE A 112 6.95 4.48 -0.47
CA ILE A 112 8.17 4.55 -1.28
C ILE A 112 8.43 3.22 -1.98
N GLU A 113 8.59 3.28 -3.30
CA GLU A 113 9.00 2.17 -4.14
C GLU A 113 10.45 2.36 -4.63
N PHE A 114 11.19 1.27 -4.77
CA PHE A 114 12.52 1.21 -5.39
C PHE A 114 12.53 0.22 -6.54
N GLY A 115 13.57 0.27 -7.35
CA GLY A 115 13.78 -0.77 -8.36
C GLY A 115 13.92 -2.15 -7.70
N VAL A 116 13.27 -3.19 -8.25
CA VAL A 116 13.26 -4.55 -7.67
C VAL A 116 14.66 -5.18 -7.52
N ARG A 117 15.64 -4.68 -8.27
CA ARG A 117 17.06 -5.11 -8.23
C ARG A 117 17.95 -4.12 -7.48
N GLU A 118 17.35 -3.15 -6.80
CA GLU A 118 18.10 -2.12 -6.10
C GLU A 118 18.95 -2.72 -4.97
N HIS A 119 20.07 -2.10 -4.68
CA HIS A 119 20.94 -2.50 -3.59
C HIS A 119 20.35 -2.07 -2.24
N PHE A 120 20.51 -2.93 -1.23
CA PHE A 120 20.05 -2.63 0.13
C PHE A 120 20.52 -1.26 0.64
N LYS A 121 21.77 -0.89 0.34
CA LYS A 121 22.34 0.39 0.75
C LYS A 121 21.56 1.59 0.20
N THR A 122 21.10 1.53 -1.06
CA THR A 122 20.29 2.59 -1.67
C THR A 122 18.91 2.65 -1.00
N ILE A 123 18.27 1.49 -0.77
CA ILE A 123 16.98 1.42 -0.05
C ILE A 123 17.13 2.01 1.35
N TYR A 124 18.15 1.61 2.10
CA TYR A 124 18.41 2.10 3.45
C TYR A 124 18.59 3.62 3.50
N HIS A 125 19.47 4.16 2.64
CA HIS A 125 19.73 5.60 2.59
C HIS A 125 18.52 6.39 2.12
N GLY A 126 17.80 5.92 1.10
CA GLY A 126 16.59 6.58 0.63
C GLY A 126 15.52 6.67 1.72
N LEU A 127 15.26 5.56 2.44
CA LEU A 127 14.31 5.61 3.57
C LEU A 127 14.81 6.49 4.71
N GLN A 128 16.13 6.49 4.98
CA GLN A 128 16.74 7.35 6.00
C GLN A 128 16.52 8.84 5.73
N GLU A 129 16.62 9.28 4.47
CA GLU A 129 16.38 10.67 4.09
C GLU A 129 14.96 11.12 4.49
N PHE A 130 13.95 10.29 4.23
CA PHE A 130 12.56 10.60 4.63
C PHE A 130 12.37 10.60 6.15
N VAL A 131 12.98 9.66 6.87
CA VAL A 131 12.94 9.64 8.35
C VAL A 131 13.56 10.92 8.92
N LEU A 132 14.73 11.33 8.40
CA LEU A 132 15.41 12.54 8.85
C LEU A 132 14.64 13.82 8.51
N ALA A 133 13.84 13.79 7.45
CA ALA A 133 12.93 14.87 7.07
C ALA A 133 11.62 14.91 7.90
N GLY A 134 11.41 13.95 8.81
CA GLY A 134 10.24 13.90 9.70
C GLY A 134 9.06 13.09 9.14
N TYR A 135 9.23 12.41 8.01
CA TYR A 135 8.22 11.51 7.47
C TYR A 135 8.35 10.09 8.06
N ALA A 136 7.28 9.33 7.93
CA ALA A 136 7.22 7.91 8.26
C ALA A 136 7.19 7.09 6.93
N PRO A 137 8.35 6.72 6.37
CA PRO A 137 8.38 6.01 5.10
C PRO A 137 7.85 4.58 5.25
N VAL A 138 6.97 4.19 4.33
CA VAL A 138 6.46 2.84 4.14
C VAL A 138 7.13 2.26 2.90
N LEU A 139 7.95 1.23 3.07
CA LEU A 139 8.54 0.49 1.95
C LEU A 139 7.46 -0.35 1.29
N ALA A 140 7.12 -0.02 0.03
CA ALA A 140 6.11 -0.72 -0.75
C ALA A 140 6.54 -2.16 -1.08
N HIS A 141 5.59 -3.10 -1.12
CA HIS A 141 5.71 -4.49 -1.61
C HIS A 141 7.10 -5.12 -1.39
N VAL A 142 7.53 -5.20 -0.13
CA VAL A 142 8.88 -5.64 0.30
C VAL A 142 9.32 -6.97 -0.31
N GLU A 143 8.38 -7.86 -0.61
CA GLU A 143 8.61 -9.17 -1.17
C GLU A 143 9.20 -9.17 -2.59
N ARG A 144 9.15 -8.01 -3.28
CA ARG A 144 9.68 -7.86 -4.64
C ARG A 144 11.19 -7.57 -4.67
N TYR A 145 11.78 -7.04 -3.58
CA TYR A 145 13.19 -6.63 -3.60
C TYR A 145 14.14 -7.81 -3.44
N GLN A 146 14.97 -8.06 -4.48
CA GLN A 146 15.89 -9.19 -4.49
C GLN A 146 16.87 -9.19 -3.33
N CYS A 147 17.32 -8.01 -2.88
CA CYS A 147 18.25 -7.87 -1.76
C CYS A 147 17.63 -8.20 -0.40
N LEU A 148 16.28 -8.22 -0.29
CA LEU A 148 15.55 -8.51 0.95
C LEU A 148 14.98 -9.94 1.01
N ILE A 149 15.05 -10.70 -0.10
CA ILE A 149 14.56 -12.09 -0.11
C ILE A 149 15.32 -12.93 0.91
N LYS A 150 14.61 -13.49 1.89
CA LYS A 150 15.15 -14.28 3.01
C LYS A 150 16.21 -13.56 3.87
N ARG A 151 16.17 -12.23 3.87
CA ARG A 151 17.05 -11.38 4.66
C ARG A 151 16.24 -10.64 5.74
N GLU A 152 15.75 -11.42 6.71
CA GLU A 152 14.99 -10.89 7.86
C GLU A 152 15.82 -9.86 8.66
N ASP A 153 17.14 -10.09 8.76
CA ASP A 153 18.10 -9.17 9.38
C ASP A 153 18.09 -7.76 8.77
N LEU A 154 18.03 -7.68 7.43
CA LEU A 154 17.98 -6.39 6.73
C LEU A 154 16.61 -5.69 6.89
N MET A 155 15.53 -6.46 6.95
CA MET A 155 14.21 -5.91 7.27
C MET A 155 14.19 -5.30 8.68
N GLU A 156 14.80 -5.99 9.66
CA GLU A 156 14.93 -5.45 11.02
C GLU A 156 15.76 -4.16 11.08
N GLU A 157 16.79 -4.03 10.23
CA GLU A 157 17.57 -2.78 10.11
C GLU A 157 16.71 -1.63 9.60
N LEU A 158 15.85 -1.86 8.57
CA LEU A 158 14.92 -0.85 8.06
C LEU A 158 13.87 -0.45 9.11
N ILE A 159 13.38 -1.41 9.90
CA ILE A 159 12.44 -1.14 11.00
C ILE A 159 13.11 -0.31 12.10
N LYS A 160 14.34 -0.65 12.49
CA LYS A 160 15.10 0.10 13.49
C LYS A 160 15.44 1.52 13.03
N LEU A 161 15.55 1.73 11.73
CA LEU A 161 15.70 3.06 11.14
C LEU A 161 14.47 3.95 11.36
N GLY A 162 13.29 3.38 11.56
CA GLY A 162 12.01 4.09 11.71
C GLY A 162 11.13 3.99 10.48
N SER A 163 11.43 3.08 9.55
CA SER A 163 10.56 2.81 8.41
C SER A 163 9.56 1.70 8.70
N TYR A 164 8.45 1.72 8.00
CA TYR A 164 7.42 0.69 8.02
C TYR A 164 7.51 -0.17 6.76
N ILE A 165 7.07 -1.40 6.85
CA ILE A 165 7.14 -2.38 5.74
C ILE A 165 5.74 -2.79 5.33
N GLN A 166 5.41 -2.60 4.05
CA GLN A 166 4.17 -3.05 3.44
C GLN A 166 4.44 -4.29 2.57
N MET A 167 3.51 -5.21 2.56
CA MET A 167 3.48 -6.39 1.69
C MET A 167 2.15 -6.46 0.94
N ASN A 168 2.18 -6.96 -0.30
CA ASN A 168 0.97 -7.14 -1.09
C ASN A 168 0.12 -8.30 -0.55
N SER A 169 -1.19 -8.09 -0.49
CA SER A 169 -2.15 -9.06 -0.01
C SER A 169 -2.08 -10.38 -0.79
N PHE A 170 -1.93 -10.31 -2.12
CA PHE A 170 -1.83 -11.48 -2.99
C PHE A 170 -0.63 -12.36 -2.62
N SER A 171 0.47 -11.81 -2.18
CA SER A 171 1.70 -12.52 -1.81
C SER A 171 1.54 -13.42 -0.58
N LEU A 172 0.48 -13.21 0.20
CA LEU A 172 0.12 -14.07 1.34
C LEU A 172 -0.75 -15.25 0.93
N CYS A 173 -1.32 -15.21 -0.27
CA CYS A 173 -2.25 -16.21 -0.77
C CYS A 173 -1.51 -17.40 -1.38
N GLY A 174 -2.01 -18.60 -1.14
CA GLY A 174 -1.44 -19.81 -1.69
C GLY A 174 -1.71 -21.03 -0.80
N GLY A 175 -1.79 -22.20 -1.47
CA GLY A 175 -2.00 -23.48 -0.78
C GLY A 175 -0.76 -23.97 -0.04
N PHE A 176 -0.89 -25.15 0.57
CA PHE A 176 0.16 -25.78 1.39
C PHE A 176 1.51 -25.95 0.69
N TRP A 177 1.52 -26.12 -0.61
CA TRP A 177 2.73 -26.30 -1.42
C TRP A 177 3.39 -25.00 -1.87
N ASN A 178 2.77 -23.84 -1.64
CA ASN A 178 3.34 -22.54 -1.98
C ASN A 178 4.30 -22.10 -0.86
N THR A 179 5.58 -22.47 -1.01
CA THR A 179 6.64 -22.18 -0.03
C THR A 179 6.93 -20.70 0.12
N GLU A 180 6.72 -19.91 -0.93
CA GLU A 180 6.91 -18.46 -0.93
C GLU A 180 5.83 -17.78 -0.09
N ALA A 181 4.56 -18.06 -0.35
CA ALA A 181 3.47 -17.55 0.46
C ALA A 181 3.57 -18.02 1.94
N ALA A 182 4.06 -19.24 2.19
CA ALA A 182 4.32 -19.71 3.54
C ALA A 182 5.43 -18.89 4.23
N TYR A 183 6.48 -18.52 3.50
CA TYR A 183 7.54 -17.66 4.01
C TYR A 183 7.00 -16.24 4.28
N HIS A 184 6.21 -15.66 3.39
CA HIS A 184 5.59 -14.34 3.57
C HIS A 184 4.70 -14.32 4.82
N ARG A 185 3.85 -15.33 5.02
CA ARG A 185 3.06 -15.47 6.26
C ARG A 185 3.91 -15.57 7.51
N LYS A 186 5.09 -16.22 7.43
CA LYS A 186 6.05 -16.27 8.54
C LYS A 186 6.61 -14.88 8.86
N LEU A 187 6.92 -14.03 7.84
CA LEU A 187 7.36 -12.66 8.07
C LEU A 187 6.30 -11.83 8.79
N VAL A 188 5.04 -11.96 8.36
CA VAL A 188 3.89 -11.32 9.01
C VAL A 188 3.78 -11.77 10.49
N ASN A 189 3.85 -13.07 10.74
CA ASN A 189 3.77 -13.62 12.11
C ASN A 189 4.93 -13.18 13.03
N LYS A 190 6.10 -12.88 12.44
CA LYS A 190 7.25 -12.33 13.17
C LYS A 190 7.15 -10.84 13.47
N GLY A 191 6.12 -10.15 12.95
CA GLY A 191 5.95 -8.70 13.11
C GLY A 191 6.89 -7.88 12.23
N LEU A 192 7.48 -8.48 11.19
CA LEU A 192 8.34 -7.77 10.23
C LEU A 192 7.54 -7.00 9.16
N ILE A 193 6.25 -7.29 9.04
CA ILE A 193 5.34 -6.61 8.12
C ILE A 193 4.33 -5.81 8.94
N HIS A 194 4.22 -4.52 8.66
CA HIS A 194 3.37 -3.59 9.40
C HIS A 194 2.03 -3.34 8.73
N LEU A 195 1.99 -3.41 7.40
CA LEU A 195 0.86 -3.01 6.57
C LEU A 195 0.65 -4.00 5.43
N ILE A 196 -0.61 -4.23 5.11
CA ILE A 196 -1.01 -5.00 3.92
C ILE A 196 -1.75 -4.05 2.98
N GLY A 197 -1.33 -4.00 1.72
CA GLY A 197 -2.01 -3.29 0.65
C GLY A 197 -2.39 -4.25 -0.48
N THR A 198 -3.37 -3.91 -1.29
CA THR A 198 -3.72 -4.79 -2.42
C THR A 198 -2.80 -4.61 -3.60
N ASP A 199 -2.31 -3.39 -3.81
CA ASP A 199 -1.55 -3.02 -5.00
C ASP A 199 -2.33 -3.42 -6.27
N CYS A 200 -3.66 -3.20 -6.21
CA CYS A 200 -4.57 -3.60 -7.26
C CYS A 200 -4.44 -2.69 -8.48
N HIS A 201 -4.48 -3.29 -9.69
CA HIS A 201 -4.31 -2.57 -10.95
C HIS A 201 -5.47 -2.81 -11.92
N ASP A 202 -6.16 -3.91 -11.80
CA ASP A 202 -7.28 -4.27 -12.66
C ASP A 202 -8.28 -5.19 -11.93
N ALA A 203 -9.42 -5.45 -12.56
CA ALA A 203 -10.46 -6.28 -11.98
C ALA A 203 -10.23 -7.81 -12.13
N LYS A 204 -9.17 -8.25 -12.81
CA LYS A 204 -8.99 -9.66 -13.21
C LYS A 204 -7.69 -10.30 -12.76
N ARG A 205 -6.55 -9.64 -13.03
CA ARG A 205 -5.20 -10.17 -12.76
C ARG A 205 -4.68 -9.73 -11.39
N ARG A 206 -4.91 -8.45 -11.07
CA ARG A 206 -4.51 -7.81 -9.81
C ARG A 206 -5.70 -7.08 -9.18
N PRO A 207 -6.78 -7.82 -8.82
CA PRO A 207 -7.98 -7.23 -8.23
C PRO A 207 -7.73 -6.80 -6.77
N PRO A 208 -8.57 -5.92 -6.21
CA PRO A 208 -8.47 -5.47 -4.82
C PRO A 208 -8.93 -6.55 -3.83
N CYS A 209 -8.17 -7.63 -3.71
CA CYS A 209 -8.46 -8.79 -2.86
C CYS A 209 -7.66 -8.74 -1.57
N ILE A 210 -8.32 -8.60 -0.43
CA ILE A 210 -7.70 -8.57 0.91
C ILE A 210 -8.20 -9.69 1.83
N GLU A 211 -9.44 -10.14 1.65
CA GLU A 211 -10.06 -11.15 2.51
C GLU A 211 -9.34 -12.51 2.44
N SER A 212 -8.84 -12.87 1.27
CA SER A 212 -8.06 -14.11 1.08
C SER A 212 -6.76 -14.08 1.87
N ALA A 213 -6.05 -12.93 1.88
CA ALA A 213 -4.85 -12.71 2.69
C ALA A 213 -5.18 -12.80 4.20
N TYR A 214 -6.23 -12.10 4.63
CA TYR A 214 -6.73 -12.17 6.00
C TYR A 214 -7.01 -13.62 6.44
N LYS A 215 -7.73 -14.40 5.63
CA LYS A 215 -8.03 -15.81 5.89
C LYS A 215 -6.76 -16.68 5.95
N ALA A 216 -5.78 -16.38 5.10
CA ALA A 216 -4.52 -17.12 5.03
C ALA A 216 -3.67 -16.93 6.31
N VAL A 217 -3.55 -15.69 6.80
CA VAL A 217 -2.74 -15.39 7.99
C VAL A 217 -3.46 -15.76 9.29
N ARG A 218 -4.80 -15.67 9.34
CA ARG A 218 -5.61 -15.96 10.54
C ARG A 218 -5.40 -17.36 11.12
N LYS A 219 -4.95 -18.30 10.28
CA LYS A 219 -4.67 -19.68 10.73
C LYS A 219 -3.41 -19.79 11.61
N HIS A 220 -2.57 -18.76 11.61
CA HIS A 220 -1.22 -18.81 12.18
C HIS A 220 -0.90 -17.65 13.12
N MET A 221 -1.82 -16.70 13.29
CA MET A 221 -1.62 -15.49 14.09
C MET A 221 -2.70 -15.35 15.17
N SER A 222 -2.38 -14.63 16.22
CA SER A 222 -3.37 -14.22 17.24
C SER A 222 -4.35 -13.20 16.65
N ASP A 223 -5.57 -13.15 17.18
CA ASP A 223 -6.58 -12.15 16.77
C ASP A 223 -6.05 -10.71 16.98
N ILE A 224 -5.21 -10.47 17.99
CA ILE A 224 -4.59 -9.16 18.26
C ILE A 224 -3.67 -8.74 17.10
N GLN A 225 -2.76 -9.63 16.68
CA GLN A 225 -1.83 -9.32 15.57
C GLN A 225 -2.57 -9.07 14.25
N ILE A 226 -3.64 -9.84 14.00
CA ILE A 226 -4.47 -9.68 12.82
C ILE A 226 -5.18 -8.33 12.85
N GLN A 227 -5.77 -7.98 14.00
CA GLN A 227 -6.43 -6.71 14.19
C GLN A 227 -5.46 -5.55 13.98
N GLN A 228 -4.23 -5.66 14.48
CA GLN A 228 -3.20 -4.65 14.29
C GLN A 228 -2.91 -4.41 12.80
N ILE A 229 -2.52 -5.45 12.05
CA ILE A 229 -2.01 -5.30 10.68
C ILE A 229 -3.09 -4.95 9.64
N PHE A 230 -4.33 -5.45 9.83
CA PHE A 230 -5.41 -5.25 8.84
C PHE A 230 -6.34 -4.08 9.18
N VAL A 231 -6.33 -3.60 10.42
CA VAL A 231 -7.29 -2.58 10.87
C VAL A 231 -6.60 -1.42 11.59
N GLU A 232 -5.82 -1.69 12.66
CA GLU A 232 -5.33 -0.60 13.52
C GLU A 232 -4.19 0.18 12.88
N HIS A 233 -3.18 -0.49 12.30
CA HIS A 233 -2.07 0.19 11.65
C HIS A 233 -2.54 1.04 10.46
N PRO A 234 -3.36 0.53 9.51
CA PRO A 234 -3.92 1.36 8.46
C PRO A 234 -4.73 2.54 8.99
N ARG A 235 -5.54 2.36 10.05
CA ARG A 235 -6.28 3.46 10.68
C ARG A 235 -5.36 4.54 11.26
N LYS A 236 -4.22 4.16 11.85
CA LYS A 236 -3.26 5.14 12.37
C LYS A 236 -2.71 6.04 11.28
N ILE A 237 -2.54 5.52 10.04
CA ILE A 237 -2.20 6.36 8.88
C ILE A 237 -3.30 7.41 8.66
N LEU A 238 -4.59 6.98 8.60
CA LEU A 238 -5.74 7.87 8.39
C LEU A 238 -5.89 8.91 9.52
N GLU A 239 -5.50 8.56 10.74
CA GLU A 239 -5.54 9.43 11.91
C GLU A 239 -4.26 10.25 12.11
N ASN A 240 -3.29 10.13 11.21
CA ASN A 240 -1.97 10.75 11.29
C ASN A 240 -1.24 10.45 12.62
N LYS A 241 -1.35 9.21 13.12
CA LYS A 241 -0.72 8.71 14.34
C LYS A 241 0.37 7.71 14.03
N TYR A 242 1.41 7.62 14.85
CA TYR A 242 2.47 6.60 14.68
C TYR A 242 1.95 5.18 14.99
N ILE A 243 2.39 4.23 14.15
CA ILE A 243 2.15 2.78 14.31
C ILE A 243 2.99 2.21 15.45
#